data_cfc955da5ec170bc3665c46752ccaaf1
#
_entry.id   cfc955da5ec170bc3665c46752ccaaf1
#
_cell.length_a   1.000
_cell.length_b   1.000
_cell.length_c   1.000
_cell.angle_alpha   90.00
_cell.angle_beta   90.00
_cell.angle_gamma   90.00
#
_symmetry.space_group_name_H-M   'P 1'
#
loop_
_entity.id
_entity.type
_entity.pdbx_description
1 polymer ?
#
loop_
_entity_poly.entity_id
_entity_poly.type
_entity_poly.pdbx_seq_one_letter_code
_entity_poly.pdbx_strand_id
1 'polypeptide(L)'
;QKAKNIVDACGDYGALPSNLRLSAASLRQMSHIRRLPSTLVDRIAAGEVVERPASALKEVVENAIDAGASRIAIALTDGGLTRLEVTDDGCGMSAAEMQLALERHATSKLPDALIGEEGAIERVETLGFRGEALPSIASVALLTLESRVAGEAEGWRRVVDHGDVMQEG
;
A
#
# COMPACT_ATOMS: atom_id res chain seq x y z
N GLN A 1 -18.06 -13.27 6.01
CA GLN A 1 -16.98 -12.55 6.70
C GLN A 1 -16.24 -11.79 5.63
N LYS A 2 -15.97 -10.52 5.81
CA LYS A 2 -15.46 -9.71 4.71
C LYS A 2 -14.35 -8.82 5.26
N ALA A 3 -13.13 -9.01 4.75
CA ALA A 3 -12.15 -7.95 4.79
C ALA A 3 -12.47 -6.95 3.66
N LYS A 4 -12.31 -5.67 3.93
CA LYS A 4 -12.62 -4.61 2.99
C LYS A 4 -11.47 -3.63 2.95
N ASN A 5 -10.86 -3.49 1.77
CA ASN A 5 -9.86 -2.49 1.50
C ASN A 5 -10.48 -1.43 0.59
N ILE A 6 -10.62 -0.21 1.09
CA ILE A 6 -11.14 0.93 0.33
C ILE A 6 -9.99 1.90 0.11
N VAL A 7 -9.69 2.19 -1.14
CA VAL A 7 -8.75 3.22 -1.56
C VAL A 7 -9.56 4.30 -2.26
N ASP A 8 -9.71 5.45 -1.60
CA ASP A 8 -10.24 6.64 -2.22
C ASP A 8 -9.05 7.44 -2.77
N ALA A 9 -8.87 7.41 -4.08
CA ALA A 9 -7.87 8.21 -4.75
C ALA A 9 -8.33 9.67 -4.74
N CYS A 10 -7.78 10.44 -3.81
CA CYS A 10 -8.01 11.86 -3.78
C CYS A 10 -6.81 12.56 -4.38
N GLY A 11 -7.00 13.24 -5.48
CA GLY A 11 -6.09 14.28 -5.85
C GLY A 11 -5.66 14.28 -7.30
N ASP A 12 -5.95 15.42 -7.89
CA ASP A 12 -5.31 15.93 -9.09
C ASP A 12 -3.81 15.62 -9.05
N TYR A 13 -3.39 14.66 -9.82
CA TYR A 13 -2.03 14.66 -10.34
C TYR A 13 -1.96 15.87 -11.28
N GLY A 14 -1.84 17.05 -10.69
CA GLY A 14 -1.62 18.27 -11.43
C GLY A 14 -0.45 18.07 -12.37
N ALA A 15 -0.71 18.12 -13.67
CA ALA A 15 0.32 18.17 -14.68
C ALA A 15 1.37 19.18 -14.22
N LEU A 16 2.63 18.76 -14.18
CA LEU A 16 3.75 19.68 -13.91
C LEU A 16 3.56 20.91 -14.81
N PRO A 17 3.52 22.12 -14.27
CA PRO A 17 3.32 23.31 -15.07
C PRO A 17 4.40 23.36 -16.15
N SER A 18 3.97 23.48 -17.41
CA SER A 18 4.81 23.47 -18.61
C SER A 18 5.83 24.63 -18.68
N ASN A 19 5.90 25.45 -17.65
CA ASN A 19 6.75 26.63 -17.53
C ASN A 19 7.81 26.53 -16.43
N LEU A 20 8.13 25.33 -15.93
CA LEU A 20 9.26 25.15 -15.01
C LEU A 20 10.58 25.28 -15.79
N ARG A 21 10.92 26.51 -16.20
CA ARG A 21 12.27 26.87 -16.66
C ARG A 21 13.16 26.95 -15.45
N LEU A 22 13.85 25.88 -15.13
CA LEU A 22 14.93 25.92 -14.15
C LEU A 22 16.02 26.83 -14.70
N SER A 23 16.30 27.94 -14.00
CA SER A 23 17.42 28.81 -14.34
C SER A 23 18.75 28.08 -14.09
N ALA A 24 19.80 28.49 -14.82
CA ALA A 24 21.15 27.94 -14.58
C ALA A 24 21.63 28.11 -13.11
N ALA A 25 21.11 29.11 -12.40
CA ALA A 25 21.34 29.32 -10.96
C ALA A 25 20.65 28.24 -10.11
N SER A 26 19.42 27.82 -10.48
CA SER A 26 18.72 26.74 -9.79
C SER A 26 19.41 25.39 -9.98
N LEU A 27 20.03 25.15 -11.15
CA LEU A 27 20.79 23.92 -11.42
C LEU A 27 22.11 23.86 -10.63
N ARG A 28 22.74 25.01 -10.33
CA ARG A 28 23.95 25.08 -9.48
C ARG A 28 23.64 24.79 -8.01
N GLN A 29 22.40 25.02 -7.54
CA GLN A 29 21.98 24.74 -6.17
C GLN A 29 21.66 23.25 -5.93
N MET A 30 21.58 22.44 -6.98
CA MET A 30 21.34 20.99 -6.90
C MET A 30 22.60 20.14 -6.63
N SER A 31 23.77 20.75 -6.36
CA SER A 31 25.08 20.08 -6.23
C SER A 31 25.35 19.47 -4.86
N HIS A 32 24.43 19.57 -3.91
CA HIS A 32 24.63 18.99 -2.58
C HIS A 32 23.73 17.81 -2.35
N ILE A 33 24.34 16.64 -2.09
CA ILE A 33 23.65 15.44 -1.63
C ILE A 33 23.03 15.74 -0.26
N ARG A 34 21.71 15.55 -0.12
CA ARG A 34 21.01 15.73 1.14
C ARG A 34 20.06 14.57 1.39
N ARG A 35 19.82 14.26 2.64
CA ARG A 35 18.79 13.28 3.01
C ARG A 35 17.41 13.85 2.70
N LEU A 36 16.58 13.06 2.03
CA LEU A 36 15.18 13.40 1.80
C LEU A 36 14.37 13.11 3.08
N PRO A 37 13.31 13.89 3.35
CA PRO A 37 12.32 13.54 4.36
C PRO A 37 11.73 12.15 4.05
N SER A 38 11.42 11.36 5.09
CA SER A 38 10.88 10.00 4.94
C SER A 38 9.60 9.99 4.10
N THR A 39 8.69 10.93 4.34
CA THR A 39 7.45 11.09 3.57
C THR A 39 7.69 11.29 2.06
N LEU A 40 8.76 12.00 1.68
CA LEU A 40 9.10 12.18 0.27
C LEU A 40 9.70 10.91 -0.32
N VAL A 41 10.55 10.21 0.44
CA VAL A 41 11.09 8.89 0.05
C VAL A 41 9.95 7.90 -0.18
N ASP A 42 8.95 7.90 0.72
CA ASP A 42 7.78 7.03 0.65
C ASP A 42 6.96 7.31 -0.61
N ARG A 43 6.73 8.57 -0.95
CA ARG A 43 6.00 8.96 -2.17
C ARG A 43 6.77 8.63 -3.45
N ILE A 44 8.10 8.74 -3.46
CA ILE A 44 8.93 8.34 -4.60
C ILE A 44 8.86 6.82 -4.78
N ALA A 45 9.03 6.05 -3.71
CA ALA A 45 8.92 4.60 -3.75
C ALA A 45 7.50 4.14 -4.13
N ALA A 46 6.46 4.83 -3.64
CA ALA A 46 5.09 4.57 -4.04
C ALA A 46 4.86 4.77 -5.54
N GLY A 47 5.50 5.76 -6.16
CA GLY A 47 5.43 5.99 -7.60
C GLY A 47 5.93 4.81 -8.43
N GLU A 48 6.85 4.02 -7.91
CA GLU A 48 7.35 2.80 -8.56
C GLU A 48 6.38 1.61 -8.38
N VAL A 49 5.66 1.54 -7.25
CA VAL A 49 4.74 0.45 -6.91
C VAL A 49 3.32 0.74 -7.40
N VAL A 50 2.88 2.01 -7.33
CA VAL A 50 1.50 2.46 -7.61
C VAL A 50 1.50 3.46 -8.77
N GLU A 51 2.06 3.05 -9.92
CA GLU A 51 2.10 3.90 -11.12
C GLU A 51 0.70 4.19 -11.69
N ARG A 52 -0.23 3.27 -11.49
CA ARG A 52 -1.63 3.35 -11.96
C ARG A 52 -2.56 2.64 -10.97
N PRO A 53 -3.87 2.96 -10.98
CA PRO A 53 -4.86 2.24 -10.17
C PRO A 53 -4.83 0.72 -10.39
N ALA A 54 -4.55 0.27 -11.60
CA ALA A 54 -4.42 -1.15 -11.93
C ALA A 54 -3.27 -1.84 -11.18
N SER A 55 -2.16 -1.13 -10.91
CA SER A 55 -1.03 -1.65 -10.13
C SER A 55 -1.45 -1.83 -8.66
N ALA A 56 -2.10 -0.83 -8.06
CA ALA A 56 -2.65 -0.94 -6.71
C ALA A 56 -3.68 -2.06 -6.60
N LEU A 57 -4.60 -2.17 -7.58
CA LEU A 57 -5.58 -3.24 -7.63
C LEU A 57 -4.92 -4.61 -7.66
N LYS A 58 -3.91 -4.79 -8.50
CA LYS A 58 -3.16 -6.04 -8.61
C LYS A 58 -2.59 -6.44 -7.25
N GLU A 59 -1.88 -5.55 -6.57
CA GLU A 59 -1.27 -5.82 -5.26
C GLU A 59 -2.31 -6.19 -4.20
N VAL A 60 -3.46 -5.49 -4.14
CA VAL A 60 -4.51 -5.78 -3.16
C VAL A 60 -5.20 -7.11 -3.47
N VAL A 61 -5.42 -7.45 -4.74
CA VAL A 61 -5.99 -8.75 -5.15
C VAL A 61 -5.03 -9.89 -4.83
N GLU A 62 -3.72 -9.72 -5.08
CA GLU A 62 -2.70 -10.72 -4.71
C GLU A 62 -2.66 -10.95 -3.20
N ASN A 63 -2.81 -9.88 -2.39
CA ASN A 63 -2.92 -10.01 -0.94
C ASN A 63 -4.18 -10.80 -0.53
N ALA A 64 -5.31 -10.60 -1.19
CA ALA A 64 -6.53 -11.36 -0.92
C ALA A 64 -6.38 -12.85 -1.29
N ILE A 65 -5.71 -13.15 -2.40
CA ILE A 65 -5.40 -14.53 -2.80
C ILE A 65 -4.46 -15.19 -1.77
N ASP A 66 -3.40 -14.50 -1.37
CA ASP A 66 -2.44 -14.98 -0.36
C ASP A 66 -3.11 -15.18 1.02
N ALA A 67 -4.16 -14.41 1.34
CA ALA A 67 -4.99 -14.60 2.52
C ALA A 67 -5.95 -15.81 2.43
N GLY A 68 -5.89 -16.57 1.33
CA GLY A 68 -6.72 -17.75 1.10
C GLY A 68 -8.17 -17.42 0.78
N ALA A 69 -8.44 -16.24 0.21
CA ALA A 69 -9.80 -15.86 -0.18
C ALA A 69 -10.38 -16.80 -1.24
N SER A 70 -11.61 -17.25 -1.03
CA SER A 70 -12.39 -18.01 -2.01
C SER A 70 -13.27 -17.11 -2.86
N ARG A 71 -13.49 -15.88 -2.42
CA ARG A 71 -14.31 -14.87 -3.10
C ARG A 71 -13.69 -13.51 -2.95
N ILE A 72 -13.49 -12.82 -4.07
CA ILE A 72 -12.98 -11.46 -4.13
C ILE A 72 -13.99 -10.62 -4.92
N ALA A 73 -14.47 -9.52 -4.34
CA ALA A 73 -15.33 -8.55 -5.00
C ALA A 73 -14.56 -7.25 -5.21
N ILE A 74 -14.67 -6.69 -6.41
CA ILE A 74 -13.96 -5.47 -6.82
C ILE A 74 -15.00 -4.44 -7.26
N ALA A 75 -14.90 -3.22 -6.74
CA ALA A 75 -15.68 -2.08 -7.21
C ALA A 75 -14.74 -0.92 -7.56
N LEU A 76 -14.97 -0.33 -8.72
CA LEU A 76 -14.17 0.78 -9.23
C LEU A 76 -15.06 1.95 -9.61
N THR A 77 -14.61 3.17 -9.31
CA THR A 77 -15.19 4.40 -9.83
C THR A 77 -14.13 5.12 -10.66
N ASP A 78 -14.51 5.58 -11.85
CA ASP A 78 -13.62 6.25 -12.80
C ASP A 78 -12.34 5.43 -13.11
N GLY A 79 -12.50 4.12 -13.35
CA GLY A 79 -11.36 3.24 -13.62
C GLY A 79 -10.41 3.07 -12.43
N GLY A 80 -10.87 3.38 -11.21
CA GLY A 80 -10.07 3.34 -9.99
C GLY A 80 -9.37 4.64 -9.64
N LEU A 81 -9.56 5.70 -10.43
CA LEU A 81 -8.98 7.02 -10.14
C LEU A 81 -9.66 7.70 -8.94
N THR A 82 -11.00 7.57 -8.83
CA THR A 82 -11.75 8.15 -7.71
C THR A 82 -11.84 7.18 -6.54
N ARG A 83 -12.13 5.90 -6.82
CA ARG A 83 -12.28 4.87 -5.79
C ARG A 83 -11.93 3.49 -6.33
N LEU A 84 -11.18 2.76 -5.52
CA LEU A 84 -10.89 1.35 -5.70
C LEU A 84 -11.25 0.62 -4.41
N GLU A 85 -12.12 -0.38 -4.49
CA GLU A 85 -12.54 -1.18 -3.36
C GLU A 85 -12.33 -2.66 -3.69
N VAL A 86 -11.68 -3.38 -2.79
CA VAL A 86 -11.53 -4.83 -2.84
C VAL A 86 -12.06 -5.39 -1.54
N THR A 87 -12.94 -6.36 -1.64
CA THR A 87 -13.52 -7.08 -0.50
C THR A 87 -13.27 -8.56 -0.70
N ASP A 88 -12.73 -9.22 0.30
CA ASP A 88 -12.42 -10.64 0.27
C ASP A 88 -13.00 -11.40 1.49
N ASP A 89 -12.97 -12.72 1.44
CA ASP A 89 -13.38 -13.62 2.50
C ASP A 89 -12.19 -14.43 3.07
N GLY A 90 -10.98 -13.91 2.96
CA GLY A 90 -9.75 -14.53 3.46
C GLY A 90 -9.66 -14.58 4.99
N CYS A 91 -8.48 -14.94 5.51
CA CYS A 91 -8.26 -15.15 6.97
C CYS A 91 -8.46 -13.87 7.80
N GLY A 92 -8.34 -12.71 7.21
CA GLY A 92 -8.39 -11.42 7.90
C GLY A 92 -7.11 -11.10 8.68
N MET A 93 -7.12 -9.93 9.33
CA MET A 93 -6.01 -9.42 10.14
C MET A 93 -6.55 -8.93 11.49
N SER A 94 -5.79 -9.15 12.55
CA SER A 94 -5.99 -8.52 13.85
C SER A 94 -5.58 -7.03 13.82
N ALA A 95 -5.92 -6.26 14.85
CA ALA A 95 -5.51 -4.86 14.99
C ALA A 95 -3.98 -4.68 14.90
N ALA A 96 -3.23 -5.56 15.56
CA ALA A 96 -1.76 -5.52 15.55
C ALA A 96 -1.19 -5.83 14.17
N GLU A 97 -1.73 -6.81 13.46
CA GLU A 97 -1.32 -7.14 12.10
C GLU A 97 -1.68 -6.04 11.11
N MET A 98 -2.83 -5.37 11.27
CA MET A 98 -3.20 -4.20 10.45
C MET A 98 -2.22 -3.04 10.65
N GLN A 99 -1.70 -2.85 11.86
CA GLN A 99 -0.66 -1.88 12.12
C GLN A 99 0.64 -2.24 11.39
N LEU A 100 1.11 -3.48 11.56
CA LEU A 100 2.31 -3.98 10.90
C LEU A 100 2.19 -3.96 9.36
N ALA A 101 1.01 -4.27 8.81
CA ALA A 101 0.77 -4.27 7.37
C ALA A 101 0.96 -2.89 6.71
N LEU A 102 0.95 -1.81 7.49
CA LEU A 102 1.23 -0.44 7.04
C LEU A 102 2.67 0.00 7.28
N GLU A 103 3.48 -0.84 7.95
CA GLU A 103 4.91 -0.60 8.12
C GLU A 103 5.68 -1.14 6.90
N ARG A 104 6.69 -0.40 6.46
CA ARG A 104 7.56 -0.86 5.37
C ARG A 104 8.40 -2.06 5.81
N HIS A 105 8.63 -2.97 4.87
CA HIS A 105 9.41 -4.18 5.11
C HIS A 105 8.80 -5.14 6.15
N ALA A 106 7.54 -4.92 6.55
CA ALA A 106 6.80 -5.87 7.36
C ALA A 106 6.02 -6.83 6.45
N THR A 107 6.26 -8.12 6.59
CA THR A 107 5.59 -9.15 5.80
C THR A 107 5.37 -10.41 6.63
N SER A 108 4.19 -11.00 6.51
CA SER A 108 3.88 -12.32 7.06
C SER A 108 4.24 -13.47 6.10
N LYS A 109 4.76 -13.14 4.91
CA LYS A 109 4.92 -14.07 3.80
C LYS A 109 6.32 -14.70 3.71
N LEU A 110 7.24 -14.27 4.58
CA LEU A 110 8.55 -14.90 4.75
C LEU A 110 8.52 -15.80 5.98
N PRO A 111 8.71 -17.12 5.84
CA PRO A 111 8.87 -18.01 6.97
C PRO A 111 10.04 -17.58 7.85
N ASP A 112 9.88 -17.65 9.17
CA ASP A 112 10.94 -17.28 10.13
C ASP A 112 12.27 -18.02 9.87
N ALA A 113 12.18 -19.27 9.39
CA ALA A 113 13.34 -20.08 9.03
C ALA A 113 14.15 -19.54 7.85
N LEU A 114 13.57 -18.66 7.04
CA LEU A 114 14.22 -18.05 5.88
C LEU A 114 14.71 -16.62 6.13
N ILE A 115 14.40 -16.04 7.29
CA ILE A 115 14.86 -14.68 7.65
C ILE A 115 16.38 -14.74 7.88
N GLY A 116 17.14 -14.09 7.00
CA GLY A 116 18.60 -14.02 7.06
C GLY A 116 19.35 -15.08 6.23
N GLU A 117 18.66 -15.98 5.51
CA GLU A 117 19.29 -16.88 4.56
C GLU A 117 19.50 -16.24 3.18
N GLU A 118 20.67 -16.42 2.58
CA GLU A 118 20.90 -16.10 1.17
C GLU A 118 20.01 -16.99 0.29
N GLY A 119 19.22 -16.38 -0.64
CA GLY A 119 18.30 -17.11 -1.50
C GLY A 119 16.92 -17.39 -0.88
N ALA A 120 16.58 -16.80 0.27
CA ALA A 120 15.26 -16.90 0.88
C ALA A 120 14.14 -16.45 -0.08
N ILE A 121 14.39 -15.42 -0.89
CA ILE A 121 13.45 -14.85 -1.85
C ILE A 121 13.08 -15.84 -2.95
N GLU A 122 13.97 -16.74 -3.34
CA GLU A 122 13.71 -17.74 -4.40
C GLU A 122 12.77 -18.87 -3.95
N ARG A 123 12.50 -18.96 -2.64
CA ARG A 123 11.65 -20.01 -2.02
C ARG A 123 10.28 -19.49 -1.59
N VAL A 124 9.96 -18.25 -1.93
CA VAL A 124 8.67 -17.66 -1.58
C VAL A 124 7.60 -18.15 -2.54
N GLU A 125 6.60 -18.84 -2.01
CA GLU A 125 5.46 -19.39 -2.79
C GLU A 125 4.29 -18.39 -2.91
N THR A 126 4.32 -17.28 -2.19
CA THR A 126 3.28 -16.24 -2.21
C THR A 126 3.46 -15.27 -3.39
N LEU A 127 2.36 -14.70 -3.88
CA LEU A 127 2.38 -13.74 -4.99
C LEU A 127 3.07 -12.43 -4.61
N GLY A 128 2.97 -12.00 -3.34
CA GLY A 128 3.66 -10.83 -2.80
C GLY A 128 4.59 -11.21 -1.63
N PHE A 129 5.72 -10.55 -1.47
CA PHE A 129 6.66 -10.80 -0.37
C PHE A 129 7.39 -9.55 0.14
N ARG A 130 7.25 -8.42 -0.53
CA ARG A 130 8.06 -7.22 -0.24
C ARG A 130 7.59 -6.41 0.96
N GLY A 131 6.32 -6.60 1.41
CA GLY A 131 5.75 -5.82 2.51
C GLY A 131 5.65 -4.33 2.23
N GLU A 132 5.45 -3.93 0.97
CA GLU A 132 5.51 -2.53 0.55
C GLU A 132 4.24 -2.02 -0.13
N ALA A 133 3.32 -2.88 -0.53
CA ALA A 133 2.14 -2.50 -1.29
C ALA A 133 1.22 -1.56 -0.49
N LEU A 134 0.76 -1.97 0.68
CA LEU A 134 -0.14 -1.17 1.52
C LEU A 134 0.50 0.14 2.01
N PRO A 135 1.76 0.17 2.52
CA PRO A 135 2.43 1.42 2.86
C PRO A 135 2.56 2.37 1.67
N SER A 136 2.86 1.84 0.49
CA SER A 136 2.98 2.65 -0.73
C SER A 136 1.64 3.25 -1.14
N ILE A 137 0.56 2.47 -1.14
CA ILE A 137 -0.81 2.96 -1.41
C ILE A 137 -1.20 4.03 -0.36
N ALA A 138 -0.99 3.75 0.93
CA ALA A 138 -1.31 4.67 2.01
C ALA A 138 -0.56 6.01 1.92
N SER A 139 0.65 6.03 1.34
CA SER A 139 1.44 7.26 1.22
C SER A 139 0.95 8.23 0.13
N VAL A 140 0.10 7.78 -0.80
CA VAL A 140 -0.39 8.56 -1.95
C VAL A 140 -1.91 8.66 -2.05
N ALA A 141 -2.65 8.00 -1.16
CA ALA A 141 -4.10 7.95 -1.19
C ALA A 141 -4.70 7.92 0.21
N LEU A 142 -6.00 8.19 0.31
CA LEU A 142 -6.78 7.87 1.49
C LEU A 142 -7.07 6.37 1.49
N LEU A 143 -6.40 5.63 2.35
CA LEU A 143 -6.57 4.18 2.51
C LEU A 143 -7.47 3.88 3.71
N THR A 144 -8.51 3.11 3.48
CA THR A 144 -9.32 2.51 4.55
C THR A 144 -9.11 1.00 4.54
N LEU A 145 -8.63 0.46 5.64
CA LEU A 145 -8.54 -0.97 5.90
C LEU A 145 -9.65 -1.37 6.88
N GLU A 146 -10.42 -2.38 6.53
CA GLU A 146 -11.38 -3.01 7.42
C GLU A 146 -11.09 -4.50 7.40
N SER A 147 -10.88 -5.10 8.57
CA SER A 147 -10.54 -6.51 8.66
C SER A 147 -11.10 -7.14 9.91
N ARG A 148 -11.39 -8.45 9.81
CA ARG A 148 -11.83 -9.26 10.92
C ARG A 148 -11.24 -10.66 10.79
N VAL A 149 -10.55 -11.12 11.82
CA VAL A 149 -10.03 -12.48 11.88
C VAL A 149 -11.20 -13.47 11.85
N ALA A 150 -11.02 -14.56 11.12
CA ALA A 150 -12.03 -15.60 11.02
C ALA A 150 -12.38 -16.18 12.40
N GLY A 151 -13.69 -16.17 12.74
CA GLY A 151 -14.19 -16.61 14.04
C GLY A 151 -14.37 -15.51 15.08
N GLU A 152 -13.77 -14.35 14.92
CA GLU A 152 -13.97 -13.21 15.81
C GLU A 152 -15.33 -12.53 15.56
N ALA A 153 -15.92 -11.99 16.65
CA ALA A 153 -17.20 -11.28 16.57
C ALA A 153 -17.04 -9.85 16.05
N GLU A 154 -15.93 -9.22 16.37
CA GLU A 154 -15.62 -7.83 16.05
C GLU A 154 -14.54 -7.73 15.01
N GLY A 155 -14.59 -6.68 14.21
CA GLY A 155 -13.57 -6.31 13.23
C GLY A 155 -12.92 -4.99 13.60
N TRP A 156 -11.84 -4.68 12.92
CA TRP A 156 -11.06 -3.46 13.12
C TRP A 156 -11.09 -2.62 11.85
N ARG A 157 -11.03 -1.32 12.05
CA ARG A 157 -10.95 -0.33 10.96
C ARG A 157 -9.79 0.60 11.22
N ARG A 158 -9.01 0.89 10.18
CA ARG A 158 -7.94 1.87 10.19
C ARG A 158 -8.04 2.75 8.95
N VAL A 159 -7.93 4.06 9.15
CA VAL A 159 -7.95 5.04 8.06
C VAL A 159 -6.62 5.79 8.07
N VAL A 160 -5.96 5.82 6.93
CA VAL A 160 -4.68 6.49 6.72
C VAL A 160 -4.81 7.44 5.54
N ASP A 161 -4.49 8.70 5.73
CA ASP A 161 -4.51 9.73 4.69
C ASP A 161 -3.08 10.19 4.40
N HIS A 162 -2.57 9.86 3.20
CA HIS A 162 -1.22 10.22 2.74
C HIS A 162 -0.10 9.90 3.75
N GLY A 163 -0.22 8.79 4.46
CA GLY A 163 0.72 8.31 5.47
C GLY A 163 0.36 8.68 6.91
N ASP A 164 -0.59 9.57 7.14
CA ASP A 164 -1.02 9.97 8.47
C ASP A 164 -2.23 9.14 8.93
N VAL A 165 -2.14 8.54 10.12
CA VAL A 165 -3.24 7.78 10.71
C VAL A 165 -4.32 8.74 11.20
N MET A 166 -5.51 8.65 10.61
CA MET A 166 -6.66 9.52 10.92
C MET A 166 -7.63 8.88 11.89
N GLN A 167 -7.81 7.55 11.82
CA GLN A 167 -8.75 6.81 12.64
C GLN A 167 -8.27 5.39 12.87
N GLU A 168 -8.50 4.90 14.09
CA GLU A 168 -8.27 3.52 14.52
C GLU A 168 -9.39 3.09 15.48
N GLY A 169 -9.98 1.88 15.25
CA GLY A 169 -11.05 1.36 16.10
C GLY A 169 -11.72 0.11 15.55
#